data_89917eb6d0d0c29e12f1dda08de14ac1
#
_entry.id   89917eb6d0d0c29e12f1dda08de14ac1
#
_cell.length_a   1.000
_cell.length_b   1.000
_cell.length_c   1.000
_cell.angle_alpha   90.00
_cell.angle_beta   90.00
_cell.angle_gamma   90.00
#
_symmetry.space_group_name_H-M   'P 1'
#
loop_
_entity.id
_entity.type
_entity.pdbx_description
1 polymer ?
#
loop_
_entity_poly.entity_id
_entity_poly.type
_entity_poly.pdbx_seq_one_letter_code
_entity_poly.pdbx_strand_id
1 'polypeptide(L)'
;DSLDNELVCRDDFADEGVRRVAGRLDEQTRFTGRPGQRLSYCNDGFGLLSDIVRRHSDCRSFAEYLDKHILKPLGMDRSNIGFLRNSLDENAAVLYSQEPDGSWRCDRDYENNAFVLHGGGGMKSTLGDMLKYVAMYLNEGMGANGNRIIDRYSIQEMCKPRQFMKPGVYYGYGLETKQLGDMTVIEHGGSLPGVSSNLSFCPQAGIGVIVLCNTMDVPVYAIGDAALRACCGLPLLEEKISHAPYQWTDEEKRQLAGDYISGEGDSFSLQIEEDGSLSMTLNGKYTELIPVYPWQGMVRKKYTDVYLTAIRDEDGKVFAAHYGSRIFPKE
;
A
#
# COMPACT_ATOMS: atom_id res chain seq x y z
N ASP A 1 12.94 -11.00 10.34
CA ASP A 1 12.80 -11.93 11.46
C ASP A 1 11.56 -12.74 11.24
N SER A 2 11.75 -14.05 11.03
CA SER A 2 10.66 -14.99 10.93
C SER A 2 9.93 -14.99 12.27
N LEU A 3 8.87 -14.22 12.37
CA LEU A 3 7.81 -14.52 13.32
C LEU A 3 7.44 -15.96 13.06
N ASP A 4 7.43 -16.78 14.12
CA ASP A 4 7.04 -18.17 14.02
C ASP A 4 5.81 -18.29 13.13
N ASN A 5 5.99 -18.75 11.89
CA ASN A 5 4.92 -18.86 10.90
C ASN A 5 3.74 -19.69 11.44
N GLU A 6 3.99 -20.60 12.38
CA GLU A 6 2.95 -21.34 13.07
C GLU A 6 2.00 -20.47 13.90
N LEU A 7 2.47 -19.37 14.49
CA LEU A 7 1.62 -18.44 15.25
C LEU A 7 0.77 -17.55 14.35
N VAL A 8 1.24 -17.27 13.15
CA VAL A 8 0.57 -16.42 12.17
C VAL A 8 -0.61 -17.12 11.51
N CYS A 9 -0.57 -18.45 11.42
CA CYS A 9 -1.52 -19.26 10.68
C CYS A 9 -2.76 -19.69 11.49
N ARG A 10 -2.88 -19.35 12.77
CA ARG A 10 -3.99 -19.78 13.61
C ARG A 10 -4.85 -18.61 14.03
N ASP A 11 -6.10 -18.65 13.66
CA ASP A 11 -7.13 -17.68 14.09
C ASP A 11 -7.24 -17.57 15.63
N ASP A 12 -6.76 -18.58 16.36
CA ASP A 12 -6.75 -18.64 17.81
C ASP A 12 -5.73 -17.68 18.47
N PHE A 13 -4.80 -17.10 17.71
CA PHE A 13 -3.71 -16.28 18.23
C PHE A 13 -3.89 -14.77 17.98
N ALA A 14 -5.09 -14.33 17.61
CA ALA A 14 -5.36 -12.88 17.38
C ALA A 14 -4.93 -12.02 18.59
N ASP A 15 -5.18 -12.46 19.81
CA ASP A 15 -4.80 -11.72 21.03
C ASP A 15 -3.28 -11.66 21.23
N GLU A 16 -2.55 -12.69 20.86
CA GLU A 16 -1.07 -12.69 20.88
C GLU A 16 -0.53 -11.79 19.75
N GLY A 17 -1.11 -11.87 18.57
CA GLY A 17 -0.79 -10.96 17.45
C GLY A 17 -0.97 -9.49 17.85
N VAL A 18 -2.08 -9.15 18.49
CA VAL A 18 -2.33 -7.79 19.01
C VAL A 18 -1.27 -7.38 20.02
N ARG A 19 -0.94 -8.24 20.99
CA ARG A 19 0.10 -7.92 21.99
C ARG A 19 1.46 -7.68 21.36
N ARG A 20 1.86 -8.46 20.36
CA ARG A 20 3.13 -8.28 19.65
C ARG A 20 3.17 -6.99 18.85
N VAL A 21 2.10 -6.68 18.11
CA VAL A 21 1.99 -5.43 17.35
C VAL A 21 1.98 -4.24 18.31
N ALA A 22 1.17 -4.28 19.37
CA ALA A 22 1.11 -3.21 20.36
C ALA A 22 2.46 -3.01 21.07
N GLY A 23 3.17 -4.09 21.43
CA GLY A 23 4.51 -4.02 22.03
C GLY A 23 5.52 -3.34 21.11
N ARG A 24 5.55 -3.70 19.82
CA ARG A 24 6.43 -3.02 18.84
C ARG A 24 6.10 -1.53 18.68
N LEU A 25 4.81 -1.19 18.65
CA LEU A 25 4.38 0.21 18.53
C LEU A 25 4.76 1.01 19.78
N ASP A 26 4.67 0.42 20.97
CA ASP A 26 5.05 1.08 22.22
C ASP A 26 6.56 1.34 22.33
N GLU A 27 7.39 0.35 21.94
CA GLU A 27 8.85 0.43 22.01
C GLU A 27 9.48 1.32 20.93
N GLN A 28 8.89 1.36 19.74
CA GLN A 28 9.51 1.97 18.56
C GLN A 28 8.81 3.24 18.08
N THR A 29 7.64 3.58 18.64
CA THR A 29 6.82 4.63 18.09
C THR A 29 7.28 6.01 18.55
N ARG A 30 7.84 6.78 17.63
CA ARG A 30 7.93 8.24 17.74
C ARG A 30 6.75 8.87 17.01
N PHE A 31 5.94 9.62 17.73
CA PHE A 31 4.85 10.35 17.09
C PHE A 31 5.40 11.41 16.13
N THR A 32 5.06 11.29 14.85
CA THR A 32 5.48 12.22 13.81
C THR A 32 4.49 13.37 13.60
N GLY A 33 3.40 13.38 14.36
CA GLY A 33 2.37 14.41 14.32
C GLY A 33 1.11 14.01 15.07
N ARG A 34 0.12 14.90 15.05
CA ARG A 34 -1.22 14.64 15.64
C ARG A 34 -2.04 13.72 14.71
N PRO A 35 -3.01 12.97 15.23
CA PRO A 35 -3.93 12.20 14.40
C PRO A 35 -4.57 13.06 13.29
N GLY A 36 -4.56 12.56 12.06
CA GLY A 36 -5.07 13.28 10.88
C GLY A 36 -4.14 14.34 10.29
N GLN A 37 -2.98 14.60 10.86
CA GLN A 37 -2.06 15.62 10.37
C GLN A 37 -1.23 15.16 9.18
N ARG A 38 -0.80 13.89 9.18
CA ARG A 38 0.06 13.32 8.15
C ARG A 38 -0.31 11.87 7.87
N LEU A 39 -0.03 11.42 6.65
CA LEU A 39 -0.10 10.02 6.27
C LEU A 39 1.24 9.34 6.56
N SER A 40 1.18 8.18 7.20
CA SER A 40 2.22 7.15 7.13
C SER A 40 1.52 5.81 6.95
N TYR A 41 1.75 5.15 5.83
CA TYR A 41 1.14 3.84 5.55
C TYR A 41 1.60 2.81 6.58
N CYS A 42 0.65 2.09 7.18
CA CYS A 42 0.93 1.17 8.27
C CYS A 42 0.05 -0.08 8.20
N ASN A 43 0.66 -1.22 7.85
CA ASN A 43 -0.04 -2.51 7.82
C ASN A 43 -0.48 -2.96 9.22
N ASP A 44 0.34 -2.74 10.24
CA ASP A 44 0.03 -3.08 11.63
C ASP A 44 -1.21 -2.31 12.13
N GLY A 45 -1.36 -1.05 11.74
CA GLY A 45 -2.56 -0.26 12.06
C GLY A 45 -3.83 -0.88 11.49
N PHE A 46 -3.82 -1.30 10.23
CA PHE A 46 -4.95 -2.04 9.63
C PHE A 46 -5.13 -3.41 10.26
N GLY A 47 -4.04 -4.07 10.67
CA GLY A 47 -4.10 -5.29 11.46
C GLY A 47 -4.87 -5.09 12.77
N LEU A 48 -4.56 -4.04 13.53
CA LEU A 48 -5.30 -3.69 14.76
C LEU A 48 -6.77 -3.37 14.48
N LEU A 49 -7.10 -2.71 13.37
CA LEU A 49 -8.49 -2.48 12.96
C LEU A 49 -9.23 -3.79 12.72
N SER A 50 -8.59 -4.81 12.14
CA SER A 50 -9.21 -6.13 11.96
C SER A 50 -9.56 -6.81 13.28
N ASP A 51 -8.73 -6.64 14.32
CA ASP A 51 -9.02 -7.14 15.65
C ASP A 51 -10.17 -6.37 16.32
N ILE A 52 -10.25 -5.06 16.12
CA ILE A 52 -11.39 -4.26 16.59
C ILE A 52 -12.68 -4.76 15.95
N VAL A 53 -12.69 -5.01 14.63
CA VAL A 53 -13.86 -5.58 13.94
C VAL A 53 -14.24 -6.94 14.54
N ARG A 54 -13.27 -7.84 14.76
CA ARG A 54 -13.48 -9.13 15.40
C ARG A 54 -14.15 -8.98 16.78
N ARG A 55 -13.60 -8.12 17.64
CA ARG A 55 -14.08 -7.92 19.02
C ARG A 55 -15.49 -7.31 19.10
N HIS A 56 -15.88 -6.55 18.09
CA HIS A 56 -17.19 -5.89 18.03
C HIS A 56 -18.19 -6.60 17.11
N SER A 57 -17.89 -7.80 16.68
CA SER A 57 -18.77 -8.66 15.88
C SER A 57 -19.15 -9.94 16.66
N ASP A 58 -20.09 -10.70 16.10
CA ASP A 58 -20.45 -12.04 16.56
C ASP A 58 -19.57 -13.16 15.94
N CYS A 59 -18.46 -12.77 15.31
CA CYS A 59 -17.53 -13.67 14.62
C CYS A 59 -16.32 -14.01 15.51
N ARG A 60 -15.85 -15.25 15.42
CA ARG A 60 -14.69 -15.71 16.19
C ARG A 60 -13.36 -15.16 15.65
N SER A 61 -13.32 -14.89 14.34
CA SER A 61 -12.14 -14.36 13.66
C SER A 61 -12.51 -13.29 12.63
N PHE A 62 -11.52 -12.49 12.21
CA PHE A 62 -11.71 -11.55 11.10
C PHE A 62 -11.96 -12.27 9.77
N ALA A 63 -11.38 -13.45 9.58
CA ALA A 63 -11.64 -14.28 8.40
C ALA A 63 -13.12 -14.72 8.35
N GLU A 64 -13.70 -15.15 9.48
CA GLU A 64 -15.13 -15.47 9.58
C GLU A 64 -16.00 -14.24 9.31
N TYR A 65 -15.61 -13.07 9.81
CA TYR A 65 -16.31 -11.81 9.53
C TYR A 65 -16.33 -11.49 8.04
N LEU A 66 -15.19 -11.56 7.37
CA LEU A 66 -15.10 -11.31 5.92
C LEU A 66 -15.95 -12.30 5.13
N ASP A 67 -15.86 -13.59 5.46
CA ASP A 67 -16.63 -14.64 4.79
C ASP A 67 -18.14 -14.41 4.93
N LYS A 68 -18.61 -14.13 6.15
CA LYS A 68 -20.01 -13.94 6.47
C LYS A 68 -20.61 -12.66 5.90
N HIS A 69 -19.88 -11.54 5.99
CA HIS A 69 -20.43 -10.22 5.73
C HIS A 69 -20.04 -9.62 4.37
N ILE A 70 -19.02 -10.16 3.71
CA ILE A 70 -18.52 -9.64 2.43
C ILE A 70 -18.47 -10.73 1.36
N LEU A 71 -17.67 -11.80 1.57
CA LEU A 71 -17.36 -12.75 0.50
C LEU A 71 -18.59 -13.54 0.05
N LYS A 72 -19.27 -14.22 0.97
CA LYS A 72 -20.50 -14.97 0.66
C LYS A 72 -21.61 -14.08 0.12
N PRO A 73 -21.95 -12.93 0.75
CA PRO A 73 -22.95 -12.04 0.20
C PRO A 73 -22.65 -11.53 -1.21
N LEU A 74 -21.38 -11.39 -1.59
CA LEU A 74 -20.96 -11.05 -2.96
C LEU A 74 -20.85 -12.25 -3.90
N GLY A 75 -20.93 -13.49 -3.40
CA GLY A 75 -20.68 -14.72 -4.15
C GLY A 75 -19.21 -14.88 -4.53
N MET A 76 -18.29 -14.41 -3.69
CA MET A 76 -16.83 -14.53 -3.87
C MET A 76 -16.34 -15.87 -3.31
N ASP A 77 -16.82 -16.98 -3.89
CA ASP A 77 -16.64 -18.33 -3.35
C ASP A 77 -15.19 -18.86 -3.43
N ARG A 78 -14.34 -18.22 -4.21
CA ARG A 78 -12.92 -18.55 -4.37
C ARG A 78 -11.99 -17.53 -3.71
N SER A 79 -12.52 -16.72 -2.80
CA SER A 79 -11.75 -15.75 -2.03
C SER A 79 -11.69 -16.15 -0.57
N ASN A 80 -10.55 -15.95 0.06
CA ASN A 80 -10.38 -16.19 1.50
C ASN A 80 -9.15 -15.44 2.02
N ILE A 81 -9.05 -15.32 3.35
CA ILE A 81 -7.88 -14.77 4.02
C ILE A 81 -7.14 -15.83 4.87
N GLY A 82 -7.66 -17.04 4.93
CA GLY A 82 -7.04 -18.17 5.62
C GLY A 82 -5.85 -18.76 4.83
N PHE A 83 -4.95 -19.44 5.54
CA PHE A 83 -3.69 -19.96 4.99
C PHE A 83 -3.82 -21.37 4.42
N LEU A 84 -4.43 -22.27 5.14
CA LEU A 84 -4.45 -23.69 4.81
C LEU A 84 -5.24 -24.03 3.53
N ARG A 85 -6.22 -23.22 3.15
CA ARG A 85 -7.09 -23.54 2.03
C ARG A 85 -6.40 -23.48 0.68
N ASN A 86 -5.39 -22.64 0.53
CA ASN A 86 -4.75 -22.38 -0.77
C ASN A 86 -3.61 -23.35 -1.08
N SER A 87 -2.91 -23.82 -0.08
CA SER A 87 -1.87 -24.86 -0.27
C SER A 87 -2.45 -26.18 -0.80
N LEU A 88 -3.76 -26.39 -0.64
CA LEU A 88 -4.51 -27.57 -1.08
C LEU A 88 -5.25 -27.36 -2.41
N ASP A 89 -5.33 -26.12 -2.93
CA ASP A 89 -6.00 -25.82 -4.20
C ASP A 89 -5.01 -25.99 -5.36
N GLU A 90 -5.18 -27.04 -6.15
CA GLU A 90 -4.35 -27.31 -7.34
C GLU A 90 -4.40 -26.18 -8.38
N ASN A 91 -5.47 -25.38 -8.39
CA ASN A 91 -5.66 -24.23 -9.26
C ASN A 91 -5.13 -22.90 -8.63
N ALA A 92 -4.41 -22.97 -7.52
CA ALA A 92 -3.72 -21.80 -7.00
C ALA A 92 -2.48 -21.47 -7.86
N ALA A 93 -2.24 -20.17 -8.12
CA ALA A 93 -1.09 -19.76 -8.91
C ALA A 93 0.23 -20.14 -8.22
N VAL A 94 1.22 -20.54 -8.99
CA VAL A 94 2.59 -20.71 -8.50
C VAL A 94 3.21 -19.31 -8.35
N LEU A 95 3.87 -19.06 -7.22
CA LEU A 95 4.55 -17.80 -6.93
C LEU A 95 5.97 -17.81 -7.50
N TYR A 96 6.40 -16.70 -8.07
CA TYR A 96 7.74 -16.56 -8.63
C TYR A 96 8.48 -15.40 -7.96
N SER A 97 9.71 -15.67 -7.53
CA SER A 97 10.62 -14.66 -6.99
C SER A 97 11.95 -14.74 -7.72
N GLN A 98 12.51 -13.58 -8.08
CA GLN A 98 13.83 -13.54 -8.69
C GLN A 98 14.90 -13.53 -7.58
N GLU A 99 15.83 -14.46 -7.67
CA GLU A 99 16.97 -14.55 -6.75
C GLU A 99 18.06 -13.52 -7.15
N PRO A 100 19.00 -13.20 -6.23
CA PRO A 100 20.05 -12.23 -6.51
C PRO A 100 20.94 -12.56 -7.70
N ASP A 101 21.07 -13.84 -8.07
CA ASP A 101 21.83 -14.33 -9.23
C ASP A 101 21.05 -14.23 -10.56
N GLY A 102 19.80 -13.73 -10.49
CA GLY A 102 18.91 -13.59 -11.64
C GLY A 102 18.09 -14.85 -11.96
N SER A 103 18.30 -15.97 -11.29
CA SER A 103 17.49 -17.16 -11.42
C SER A 103 16.08 -16.97 -10.85
N TRP A 104 15.15 -17.82 -11.23
CA TRP A 104 13.78 -17.79 -10.73
C TRP A 104 13.52 -18.94 -9.76
N ARG A 105 13.16 -18.61 -8.54
CA ARG A 105 12.58 -19.55 -7.60
C ARG A 105 11.06 -19.53 -7.73
N CYS A 106 10.45 -20.70 -7.73
CA CYS A 106 8.99 -20.83 -7.70
C CYS A 106 8.58 -21.67 -6.48
N ASP A 107 7.49 -21.28 -5.85
CA ASP A 107 6.89 -22.02 -4.74
C ASP A 107 5.37 -21.84 -4.68
N ARG A 108 4.75 -22.53 -3.74
CA ARG A 108 3.33 -22.41 -3.40
C ARG A 108 3.16 -22.09 -1.91
N ASP A 109 4.21 -21.62 -1.27
CA ASP A 109 4.16 -21.25 0.14
C ASP A 109 3.49 -19.89 0.31
N TYR A 110 2.18 -19.91 0.40
CA TYR A 110 1.37 -18.74 0.69
C TYR A 110 1.42 -18.34 2.16
N GLU A 111 1.96 -19.17 3.03
CA GLU A 111 2.00 -18.94 4.47
C GLU A 111 3.09 -17.94 4.84
N ASN A 112 4.21 -17.94 4.12
CA ASN A 112 5.29 -16.97 4.30
C ASN A 112 4.90 -15.52 3.94
N ASN A 113 3.73 -15.33 3.33
CA ASN A 113 3.22 -14.02 2.92
C ASN A 113 2.14 -13.48 3.88
N ALA A 114 2.06 -14.07 5.07
CA ALA A 114 1.00 -13.75 6.01
C ALA A 114 1.35 -12.56 6.91
N PHE A 115 0.37 -11.74 7.19
CA PHE A 115 0.43 -10.74 8.26
C PHE A 115 -0.02 -11.37 9.57
N VAL A 116 0.58 -10.95 10.67
CA VAL A 116 0.18 -11.38 12.03
C VAL A 116 -1.29 -11.09 12.29
N LEU A 117 -1.78 -9.96 11.73
CA LEU A 117 -3.19 -9.59 11.73
C LEU A 117 -3.64 -9.32 10.29
N HIS A 118 -4.69 -9.97 9.89
CA HIS A 118 -5.16 -10.04 8.50
C HIS A 118 -5.63 -8.71 7.88
N GLY A 119 -5.94 -7.71 8.69
CA GLY A 119 -6.37 -6.40 8.17
C GLY A 119 -5.32 -5.67 7.35
N GLY A 120 -4.04 -5.98 7.52
CA GLY A 120 -2.93 -5.42 6.75
C GLY A 120 -2.78 -6.03 5.35
N GLY A 121 -3.42 -7.19 5.07
CA GLY A 121 -3.31 -7.87 3.78
C GLY A 121 -3.52 -9.38 3.87
N GLY A 122 -3.03 -10.12 2.85
CA GLY A 122 -3.09 -11.58 2.84
C GLY A 122 -4.36 -12.18 2.22
N MET A 123 -5.26 -11.38 1.67
CA MET A 123 -6.42 -11.88 0.92
C MET A 123 -5.96 -12.64 -0.33
N LYS A 124 -6.48 -13.84 -0.52
CA LYS A 124 -6.33 -14.63 -1.73
C LYS A 124 -7.64 -14.60 -2.50
N SER A 125 -7.57 -14.39 -3.81
CA SER A 125 -8.77 -14.23 -4.63
C SER A 125 -8.52 -14.64 -6.07
N THR A 126 -9.54 -14.53 -6.90
CA THR A 126 -9.49 -14.72 -8.35
C THR A 126 -9.92 -13.45 -9.05
N LEU A 127 -9.58 -13.32 -10.35
CA LEU A 127 -10.07 -12.22 -11.17
C LEU A 127 -11.60 -12.10 -11.12
N GLY A 128 -12.32 -13.22 -11.26
CA GLY A 128 -13.78 -13.23 -11.26
C GLY A 128 -14.39 -12.73 -9.95
N ASP A 129 -13.81 -13.09 -8.81
CA ASP A 129 -14.28 -12.63 -7.50
C ASP A 129 -13.95 -11.16 -7.26
N MET A 130 -12.74 -10.73 -7.64
CA MET A 130 -12.35 -9.32 -7.52
C MET A 130 -13.19 -8.39 -8.39
N LEU A 131 -13.68 -8.85 -9.56
CA LEU A 131 -14.63 -8.10 -10.37
C LEU A 131 -15.99 -7.92 -9.67
N LYS A 132 -16.46 -8.91 -8.90
CA LYS A 132 -17.67 -8.76 -8.06
C LYS A 132 -17.45 -7.70 -6.96
N TYR A 133 -16.26 -7.70 -6.37
CA TYR A 133 -15.89 -6.70 -5.35
C TYR A 133 -15.84 -5.27 -5.92
N VAL A 134 -15.22 -5.08 -7.09
CA VAL A 134 -15.22 -3.77 -7.79
C VAL A 134 -16.63 -3.36 -8.21
N ALA A 135 -17.44 -4.30 -8.73
CA ALA A 135 -18.81 -4.02 -9.10
C ALA A 135 -19.64 -3.52 -7.92
N MET A 136 -19.39 -4.01 -6.70
CA MET A 136 -20.02 -3.52 -5.49
C MET A 136 -19.71 -2.02 -5.24
N TYR A 137 -18.48 -1.58 -5.44
CA TYR A 137 -18.14 -0.16 -5.34
C TYR A 137 -18.83 0.68 -6.43
N LEU A 138 -18.81 0.22 -7.68
CA LEU A 138 -19.48 0.90 -8.81
C LEU A 138 -20.99 0.97 -8.64
N ASN A 139 -21.59 -0.02 -7.93
CA ASN A 139 -23.02 -0.07 -7.61
C ASN A 139 -23.33 0.50 -6.21
N GLU A 140 -22.48 1.40 -5.72
CA GLU A 140 -22.71 2.15 -4.47
C GLU A 140 -23.02 1.25 -3.26
N GLY A 141 -22.24 0.16 -3.12
CA GLY A 141 -22.32 -0.78 -2.01
C GLY A 141 -23.26 -1.96 -2.21
N MET A 142 -23.82 -2.13 -3.41
CA MET A 142 -24.70 -3.24 -3.75
C MET A 142 -23.96 -4.23 -4.68
N GLY A 143 -23.92 -5.50 -4.31
CA GLY A 143 -23.41 -6.56 -5.16
C GLY A 143 -24.30 -6.78 -6.40
N ALA A 144 -23.73 -7.34 -7.47
CA ALA A 144 -24.46 -7.63 -8.71
C ALA A 144 -25.64 -8.60 -8.51
N ASN A 145 -25.63 -9.39 -7.45
CA ASN A 145 -26.69 -10.30 -7.02
C ASN A 145 -27.82 -9.62 -6.21
N GLY A 146 -27.75 -8.30 -6.02
CA GLY A 146 -28.74 -7.50 -5.28
C GLY A 146 -28.53 -7.45 -3.76
N ASN A 147 -27.52 -8.11 -3.22
CA ASN A 147 -27.19 -8.02 -1.80
C ASN A 147 -26.48 -6.69 -1.48
N ARG A 148 -26.98 -5.98 -0.48
CA ARG A 148 -26.31 -4.77 0.02
C ARG A 148 -25.24 -5.16 1.03
N ILE A 149 -24.01 -4.76 0.73
CA ILE A 149 -22.83 -5.01 1.58
C ILE A 149 -22.62 -3.84 2.54
N ILE A 150 -22.71 -2.64 2.00
CA ILE A 150 -22.48 -1.39 2.72
C ILE A 150 -23.40 -0.31 2.13
N ASP A 151 -23.74 0.70 2.92
CA ASP A 151 -24.56 1.79 2.43
C ASP A 151 -23.81 2.74 1.47
N ARG A 152 -24.57 3.47 0.67
CA ARG A 152 -24.05 4.40 -0.33
C ARG A 152 -23.16 5.49 0.29
N TYR A 153 -23.55 6.02 1.44
CA TYR A 153 -22.82 7.08 2.11
C TYR A 153 -21.42 6.60 2.54
N SER A 154 -21.34 5.40 3.10
CA SER A 154 -20.07 4.79 3.49
C SER A 154 -19.13 4.56 2.30
N ILE A 155 -19.67 4.10 1.13
CA ILE A 155 -18.87 4.01 -0.10
C ILE A 155 -18.31 5.39 -0.51
N GLN A 156 -19.14 6.42 -0.49
CA GLN A 156 -18.71 7.77 -0.82
C GLN A 156 -17.63 8.28 0.15
N GLU A 157 -17.78 8.01 1.45
CA GLU A 157 -16.78 8.37 2.44
C GLU A 157 -15.45 7.62 2.26
N MET A 158 -15.48 6.34 1.89
CA MET A 158 -14.29 5.55 1.60
C MET A 158 -13.52 6.08 0.38
N CYS A 159 -14.23 6.55 -0.63
CA CYS A 159 -13.64 7.03 -1.89
C CYS A 159 -13.18 8.50 -1.84
N LYS A 160 -13.36 9.21 -0.72
CA LYS A 160 -12.93 10.61 -0.60
C LYS A 160 -11.42 10.74 -0.46
N PRO A 161 -10.78 11.69 -1.18
CA PRO A 161 -9.41 12.07 -0.92
C PRO A 161 -9.31 12.71 0.48
N ARG A 162 -8.43 12.17 1.35
CA ARG A 162 -8.31 12.67 2.72
C ARG A 162 -6.91 13.18 3.03
N GLN A 163 -5.92 12.33 2.96
CA GLN A 163 -4.54 12.67 3.27
C GLN A 163 -3.70 12.69 2.00
N PHE A 164 -2.90 13.73 1.86
CA PHE A 164 -1.91 13.82 0.78
C PHE A 164 -0.90 12.66 0.91
N MET A 165 -0.70 11.94 -0.16
CA MET A 165 0.26 10.85 -0.24
C MET A 165 1.47 11.22 -1.11
N LYS A 166 1.22 11.70 -2.31
CA LYS A 166 2.21 12.21 -3.27
C LYS A 166 1.52 13.15 -4.26
N PRO A 167 2.24 13.91 -5.10
CA PRO A 167 1.62 14.76 -6.10
C PRO A 167 0.53 14.04 -6.89
N GLY A 168 -0.68 14.58 -6.86
CA GLY A 168 -1.84 14.04 -7.56
C GLY A 168 -2.52 12.82 -6.90
N VAL A 169 -2.00 12.29 -5.79
CA VAL A 169 -2.55 11.09 -5.11
C VAL A 169 -2.84 11.37 -3.64
N TYR A 170 -4.02 10.98 -3.21
CA TYR A 170 -4.49 11.06 -1.83
C TYR A 170 -4.88 9.69 -1.30
N TYR A 171 -4.79 9.49 0.01
CA TYR A 171 -5.21 8.27 0.68
C TYR A 171 -6.46 8.53 1.53
N GLY A 172 -7.46 7.66 1.37
CA GLY A 172 -8.71 7.69 2.12
C GLY A 172 -8.82 6.57 3.16
N TYR A 173 -9.98 5.97 3.26
CA TYR A 173 -10.19 4.81 4.12
C TYR A 173 -9.83 3.50 3.39
N GLY A 174 -8.52 3.21 3.34
CA GLY A 174 -7.98 2.02 2.68
C GLY A 174 -7.94 2.08 1.16
N LEU A 175 -8.14 3.27 0.57
CA LEU A 175 -8.15 3.48 -0.88
C LEU A 175 -7.33 4.72 -1.24
N GLU A 176 -6.60 4.64 -2.34
CA GLU A 176 -5.94 5.76 -2.99
C GLU A 176 -6.91 6.44 -3.96
N THR A 177 -6.78 7.75 -4.11
CA THR A 177 -7.61 8.55 -5.02
C THR A 177 -6.71 9.43 -5.87
N LYS A 178 -6.90 9.42 -7.18
CA LYS A 178 -6.18 10.28 -8.13
C LYS A 178 -7.08 10.76 -9.26
N GLN A 179 -6.60 11.70 -10.07
CA GLN A 179 -7.32 12.21 -11.24
C GLN A 179 -6.89 11.46 -12.51
N LEU A 180 -7.82 11.24 -13.40
CA LEU A 180 -7.64 10.72 -14.75
C LEU A 180 -8.42 11.64 -15.72
N GLY A 181 -7.78 12.69 -16.24
CA GLY A 181 -8.50 13.78 -16.87
C GLY A 181 -9.48 14.43 -15.87
N ASP A 182 -10.75 14.54 -16.25
CA ASP A 182 -11.81 15.09 -15.40
C ASP A 182 -12.46 14.04 -14.47
N MET A 183 -12.00 12.80 -14.52
CA MET A 183 -12.55 11.70 -13.76
C MET A 183 -11.67 11.36 -12.54
N THR A 184 -12.28 10.78 -11.52
CA THR A 184 -11.60 10.30 -10.33
C THR A 184 -11.39 8.79 -10.43
N VAL A 185 -10.15 8.34 -10.28
CA VAL A 185 -9.80 6.94 -10.11
C VAL A 185 -9.60 6.65 -8.63
N ILE A 186 -10.20 5.56 -8.19
CA ILE A 186 -10.01 5.01 -6.85
C ILE A 186 -9.29 3.68 -7.03
N GLU A 187 -8.22 3.46 -6.25
CA GLU A 187 -7.41 2.26 -6.41
C GLU A 187 -6.75 1.81 -5.09
N HIS A 188 -6.25 0.59 -5.09
CA HIS A 188 -5.28 0.12 -4.12
C HIS A 188 -4.47 -1.02 -4.73
N GLY A 189 -3.16 -1.01 -4.49
CA GLY A 189 -2.27 -2.07 -4.92
C GLY A 189 -1.90 -3.03 -3.79
N GLY A 190 -1.32 -4.15 -4.16
CA GLY A 190 -0.75 -5.12 -3.23
C GLY A 190 0.57 -5.66 -3.76
N SER A 191 1.53 -5.86 -2.84
CA SER A 191 2.79 -6.52 -3.14
C SER A 191 3.23 -7.33 -1.93
N LEU A 192 3.42 -8.60 -2.15
CA LEU A 192 3.98 -9.56 -1.18
C LEU A 192 4.99 -10.43 -1.93
N PRO A 193 5.88 -11.19 -1.25
CA PRO A 193 6.77 -12.11 -1.92
C PRO A 193 6.03 -13.00 -2.93
N GLY A 194 6.44 -12.94 -4.20
CA GLY A 194 5.85 -13.71 -5.30
C GLY A 194 4.54 -13.17 -5.87
N VAL A 195 4.02 -12.00 -5.45
CA VAL A 195 2.79 -11.43 -6.00
C VAL A 195 2.84 -9.92 -6.15
N SER A 196 2.14 -9.42 -7.16
CA SER A 196 1.80 -8.01 -7.32
C SER A 196 0.36 -7.88 -7.79
N SER A 197 -0.38 -6.91 -7.29
CA SER A 197 -1.78 -6.72 -7.66
C SER A 197 -2.18 -5.25 -7.66
N ASN A 198 -3.18 -4.91 -8.45
CA ASN A 198 -3.85 -3.61 -8.41
C ASN A 198 -5.35 -3.83 -8.65
N LEU A 199 -6.13 -3.12 -7.87
CA LEU A 199 -7.55 -2.91 -8.06
C LEU A 199 -7.76 -1.43 -8.31
N SER A 200 -8.41 -1.07 -9.41
CA SER A 200 -8.73 0.33 -9.70
C SER A 200 -10.11 0.45 -10.35
N PHE A 201 -10.81 1.53 -10.08
CA PHE A 201 -12.11 1.81 -10.68
C PHE A 201 -12.36 3.30 -10.81
N CYS A 202 -13.20 3.65 -11.79
CA CYS A 202 -13.67 4.99 -12.08
C CYS A 202 -15.19 5.01 -12.01
N PRO A 203 -15.80 5.56 -10.93
CA PRO A 203 -17.26 5.59 -10.80
C PRO A 203 -17.95 6.36 -11.90
N GLN A 204 -17.37 7.49 -12.38
CA GLN A 204 -17.95 8.32 -13.43
C GLN A 204 -18.03 7.58 -14.77
N ALA A 205 -17.06 6.73 -15.07
CA ALA A 205 -17.04 5.91 -16.28
C ALA A 205 -17.76 4.56 -16.13
N GLY A 206 -18.03 4.12 -14.90
CA GLY A 206 -18.58 2.80 -14.63
C GLY A 206 -17.61 1.66 -14.95
N ILE A 207 -16.30 1.92 -14.92
CA ILE A 207 -15.24 1.00 -15.32
C ILE A 207 -14.41 0.59 -14.10
N GLY A 208 -14.10 -0.70 -14.02
CA GLY A 208 -13.15 -1.24 -13.06
C GLY A 208 -12.11 -2.12 -13.74
N VAL A 209 -10.89 -2.13 -13.21
CA VAL A 209 -9.76 -2.91 -13.69
C VAL A 209 -9.14 -3.66 -12.51
N ILE A 210 -8.81 -4.91 -12.74
CA ILE A 210 -8.06 -5.76 -11.82
C ILE A 210 -6.80 -6.25 -12.53
N VAL A 211 -5.67 -6.12 -11.87
CA VAL A 211 -4.39 -6.69 -12.31
C VAL A 211 -3.90 -7.64 -11.23
N LEU A 212 -3.67 -8.89 -11.59
CA LEU A 212 -3.11 -9.92 -10.70
C LEU A 212 -1.88 -10.53 -11.36
N CYS A 213 -0.76 -10.51 -10.67
CA CYS A 213 0.49 -11.09 -11.13
C CYS A 213 1.08 -12.00 -10.06
N ASN A 214 1.63 -13.13 -10.49
CA ASN A 214 2.26 -14.11 -9.61
C ASN A 214 3.79 -13.93 -9.54
N THR A 215 4.23 -12.68 -9.53
CA THR A 215 5.62 -12.26 -9.27
C THR A 215 5.64 -10.84 -8.68
N MET A 216 6.74 -10.49 -8.01
CA MET A 216 6.99 -9.15 -7.48
C MET A 216 7.47 -8.17 -8.57
N ASP A 217 7.54 -6.89 -8.20
CA ASP A 217 8.13 -5.80 -9.00
C ASP A 217 7.49 -5.56 -10.37
N VAL A 218 6.25 -6.03 -10.55
CA VAL A 218 5.43 -5.70 -11.72
C VAL A 218 4.83 -4.30 -11.52
N PRO A 219 4.87 -3.42 -12.54
CA PRO A 219 4.29 -2.07 -12.45
C PRO A 219 2.75 -2.11 -12.56
N VAL A 220 2.09 -2.80 -11.63
CA VAL A 220 0.65 -3.09 -11.67
C VAL A 220 -0.22 -1.84 -11.69
N TYR A 221 0.20 -0.77 -11.04
CA TYR A 221 -0.46 0.53 -11.10
C TYR A 221 -0.43 1.12 -12.52
N ALA A 222 0.74 1.09 -13.17
CA ALA A 222 0.86 1.60 -14.55
C ALA A 222 0.06 0.73 -15.56
N ILE A 223 -0.02 -0.57 -15.32
CA ILE A 223 -0.83 -1.49 -16.14
C ILE A 223 -2.32 -1.18 -15.94
N GLY A 224 -2.77 -1.02 -14.70
CA GLY A 224 -4.14 -0.64 -14.36
C GLY A 224 -4.54 0.70 -14.98
N ASP A 225 -3.66 1.70 -14.87
CA ASP A 225 -3.85 3.02 -15.49
C ASP A 225 -3.98 2.94 -17.00
N ALA A 226 -3.06 2.24 -17.66
CA ALA A 226 -3.11 2.08 -19.11
C ALA A 226 -4.42 1.42 -19.56
N ALA A 227 -4.90 0.41 -18.83
CA ALA A 227 -6.16 -0.26 -19.11
C ALA A 227 -7.36 0.69 -18.91
N LEU A 228 -7.43 1.44 -17.79
CA LEU A 228 -8.47 2.45 -17.57
C LEU A 228 -8.46 3.52 -18.66
N ARG A 229 -7.28 4.05 -19.00
CA ARG A 229 -7.10 5.05 -20.06
C ARG A 229 -7.60 4.54 -21.40
N ALA A 230 -7.24 3.31 -21.76
CA ALA A 230 -7.72 2.67 -23.00
C ALA A 230 -9.25 2.59 -23.04
N CYS A 231 -9.88 2.15 -21.95
CA CYS A 231 -11.33 2.06 -21.84
C CYS A 231 -12.03 3.45 -21.91
N CYS A 232 -11.34 4.50 -21.49
CA CYS A 232 -11.85 5.88 -21.53
C CYS A 232 -11.44 6.64 -22.81
N GLY A 233 -10.77 6.01 -23.76
CA GLY A 233 -10.30 6.65 -25.01
C GLY A 233 -9.19 7.66 -24.81
N LEU A 234 -8.41 7.56 -23.72
CA LEU A 234 -7.29 8.43 -23.39
C LEU A 234 -5.95 7.81 -23.85
N PRO A 235 -4.89 8.61 -24.01
CA PRO A 235 -3.54 8.07 -24.25
C PRO A 235 -3.15 7.05 -23.17
N LEU A 236 -2.52 5.94 -23.54
CA LEU A 236 -2.17 4.84 -22.62
C LEU A 236 -1.25 5.22 -21.49
N LEU A 237 -0.36 6.19 -21.76
CA LEU A 237 0.59 6.67 -20.76
C LEU A 237 0.23 8.08 -20.34
N GLU A 238 0.41 8.35 -19.07
CA GLU A 238 0.35 9.70 -18.54
C GLU A 238 1.68 10.42 -18.80
N GLU A 239 1.58 11.69 -19.14
CA GLU A 239 2.77 12.53 -19.20
C GLU A 239 3.33 12.70 -17.79
N LYS A 240 4.63 12.42 -17.64
CA LYS A 240 5.31 12.62 -16.37
C LYS A 240 5.31 14.11 -16.02
N ILE A 241 5.09 14.39 -14.73
CA ILE A 241 5.18 15.75 -14.21
C ILE A 241 6.59 16.29 -14.51
N SER A 242 6.63 17.42 -15.24
CA SER A 242 7.88 18.14 -15.46
C SER A 242 8.06 19.16 -14.34
N HIS A 243 9.20 19.11 -13.68
CA HIS A 243 9.58 20.08 -12.67
C HIS A 243 10.58 21.08 -13.25
N ALA A 244 10.43 22.36 -12.90
CA ALA A 244 11.46 23.35 -13.18
C ALA A 244 12.75 22.94 -12.43
N PRO A 245 13.94 23.18 -13.00
CA PRO A 245 15.19 22.92 -12.30
C PRO A 245 15.25 23.64 -10.96
N TYR A 246 15.53 22.90 -9.89
CA TYR A 246 15.73 23.43 -8.56
C TYR A 246 17.07 22.97 -7.99
N GLN A 247 17.72 23.79 -7.19
CA GLN A 247 18.93 23.42 -6.48
C GLN A 247 18.74 23.76 -5.01
N TRP A 248 18.96 22.78 -4.14
CA TRP A 248 18.94 23.01 -2.70
C TRP A 248 20.05 23.94 -2.26
N THR A 249 19.70 24.85 -1.38
CA THR A 249 20.67 25.67 -0.65
C THR A 249 21.54 24.80 0.26
N ASP A 250 22.69 25.30 0.67
CA ASP A 250 23.55 24.58 1.62
C ASP A 250 22.87 24.34 2.97
N GLU A 251 21.94 25.22 3.37
CA GLU A 251 21.14 25.03 4.57
C GLU A 251 20.16 23.86 4.42
N GLU A 252 19.46 23.78 3.29
CA GLU A 252 18.57 22.64 3.01
C GLU A 252 19.33 21.32 2.99
N LYS A 253 20.50 21.28 2.33
CA LYS A 253 21.35 20.08 2.29
C LYS A 253 21.80 19.67 3.68
N ARG A 254 22.30 20.61 4.51
CA ARG A 254 22.74 20.32 5.89
C ARG A 254 21.61 19.78 6.75
N GLN A 255 20.40 20.33 6.62
CA GLN A 255 19.26 19.86 7.39
C GLN A 255 18.68 18.55 6.87
N LEU A 256 18.76 18.30 5.56
CA LEU A 256 18.34 17.03 4.94
C LEU A 256 19.33 15.90 5.25
N ALA A 257 20.64 16.18 5.30
CA ALA A 257 21.66 15.16 5.56
C ALA A 257 21.43 14.43 6.89
N GLY A 258 21.55 13.11 6.88
CA GLY A 258 21.39 12.23 8.06
C GLY A 258 20.78 10.88 7.69
N ASP A 259 20.59 10.06 8.71
CA ASP A 259 20.02 8.72 8.60
C ASP A 259 18.54 8.76 8.96
N TYR A 260 17.75 7.96 8.25
CA TYR A 260 16.30 7.93 8.34
C TYR A 260 15.83 6.48 8.39
N ILE A 261 15.02 6.14 9.38
CA ILE A 261 14.53 4.77 9.59
C ILE A 261 13.02 4.79 9.78
N SER A 262 12.30 3.95 8.99
CA SER A 262 10.87 3.75 9.16
C SER A 262 10.56 2.80 10.32
N GLY A 263 9.35 2.84 10.85
CA GLY A 263 8.88 1.90 11.86
C GLY A 263 8.82 0.43 11.37
N GLU A 264 8.91 0.18 10.07
CA GLU A 264 8.94 -1.17 9.46
C GLU A 264 10.37 -1.64 9.13
N GLY A 265 11.41 -0.82 9.47
CA GLY A 265 12.82 -1.18 9.31
C GLY A 265 13.45 -0.80 7.96
N ASP A 266 12.68 -0.24 7.02
CA ASP A 266 13.27 0.38 5.83
C ASP A 266 14.08 1.61 6.22
N SER A 267 15.21 1.83 5.54
CA SER A 267 16.09 2.96 5.85
C SER A 267 16.67 3.61 4.60
N PHE A 268 17.01 4.89 4.74
CA PHE A 268 17.86 5.59 3.79
C PHE A 268 18.73 6.60 4.51
N SER A 269 19.88 6.94 3.89
CA SER A 269 20.76 8.00 4.33
C SER A 269 20.92 9.06 3.25
N LEU A 270 21.03 10.31 3.68
CA LEU A 270 21.35 11.45 2.84
C LEU A 270 22.71 12.01 3.27
N GLN A 271 23.69 12.08 2.34
CA GLN A 271 25.05 12.50 2.64
C GLN A 271 25.47 13.63 1.68
N ILE A 272 26.18 14.62 2.24
CA ILE A 272 26.78 15.69 1.43
C ILE A 272 28.13 15.18 0.94
N GLU A 273 28.28 15.12 -0.38
CA GLU A 273 29.49 14.69 -1.06
C GLU A 273 30.56 15.79 -1.08
N GLU A 274 31.80 15.44 -1.47
CA GLU A 274 32.91 16.39 -1.57
C GLU A 274 32.62 17.55 -2.55
N ASP A 275 31.87 17.31 -3.59
CA ASP A 275 31.45 18.33 -4.57
C ASP A 275 30.27 19.20 -4.11
N GLY A 276 29.77 18.97 -2.88
CA GLY A 276 28.64 19.67 -2.29
C GLY A 276 27.28 19.20 -2.80
N SER A 277 27.20 18.12 -3.58
CA SER A 277 25.93 17.48 -3.94
C SER A 277 25.37 16.68 -2.76
N LEU A 278 24.06 16.39 -2.77
CA LEU A 278 23.41 15.53 -1.77
C LEU A 278 23.11 14.18 -2.43
N SER A 279 23.73 13.11 -1.93
CA SER A 279 23.49 11.74 -2.37
C SER A 279 22.46 11.04 -1.47
N MET A 280 21.82 10.03 -2.01
CA MET A 280 20.89 9.16 -1.27
C MET A 280 21.34 7.71 -1.39
N THR A 281 21.41 7.02 -0.26
CA THR A 281 21.56 5.57 -0.20
C THR A 281 20.30 4.97 0.38
N LEU A 282 19.56 4.20 -0.42
CA LEU A 282 18.30 3.55 -0.04
C LEU A 282 18.53 2.05 0.13
N ASN A 283 18.29 1.51 1.32
CA ASN A 283 18.53 0.11 1.65
C ASN A 283 19.92 -0.39 1.17
N GLY A 284 20.96 0.43 1.41
CA GLY A 284 22.34 0.14 1.05
C GLY A 284 22.71 0.32 -0.44
N LYS A 285 21.79 0.85 -1.26
CA LYS A 285 22.05 1.10 -2.69
C LYS A 285 22.01 2.59 -3.00
N TYR A 286 23.02 3.07 -3.72
CA TYR A 286 23.01 4.43 -4.26
C TYR A 286 21.75 4.69 -5.09
N THR A 287 21.13 5.83 -4.86
CA THR A 287 19.90 6.26 -5.50
C THR A 287 20.00 7.74 -5.84
N GLU A 288 19.82 8.10 -7.09
CA GLU A 288 19.81 9.51 -7.50
C GLU A 288 18.59 10.22 -6.91
N LEU A 289 18.82 11.29 -6.16
CA LEU A 289 17.80 12.15 -5.60
C LEU A 289 17.85 13.52 -6.28
N ILE A 290 16.83 13.84 -7.06
CA ILE A 290 16.74 15.05 -7.87
C ILE A 290 15.98 16.10 -7.06
N PRO A 291 16.58 17.28 -6.76
CA PRO A 291 15.86 18.40 -6.15
C PRO A 291 14.71 18.88 -7.06
N VAL A 292 13.52 19.06 -6.50
CA VAL A 292 12.34 19.56 -7.29
C VAL A 292 11.72 20.80 -6.69
N TYR A 293 11.75 20.96 -5.38
CA TYR A 293 11.27 22.12 -4.63
C TYR A 293 12.09 22.30 -3.34
N PRO A 294 11.92 23.42 -2.61
CA PRO A 294 12.43 23.54 -1.25
C PRO A 294 12.02 22.32 -0.41
N TRP A 295 13.00 21.69 0.23
CA TRP A 295 12.78 20.54 1.12
C TRP A 295 12.16 19.30 0.45
N GLN A 296 12.11 19.26 -0.87
CA GLN A 296 11.55 18.12 -1.62
C GLN A 296 12.50 17.65 -2.70
N GLY A 297 12.73 16.35 -2.74
CA GLY A 297 13.45 15.62 -3.77
C GLY A 297 12.60 14.56 -4.43
N MET A 298 13.06 14.08 -5.57
CA MET A 298 12.40 13.05 -6.35
C MET A 298 13.40 11.99 -6.78
N VAL A 299 13.03 10.73 -6.61
CA VAL A 299 13.69 9.56 -7.21
C VAL A 299 12.92 9.19 -8.46
N ARG A 300 13.56 9.31 -9.62
CA ARG A 300 12.95 8.97 -10.90
C ARG A 300 12.96 7.46 -11.10
N LYS A 301 11.79 6.87 -11.32
CA LYS A 301 11.65 5.47 -11.68
C LYS A 301 11.00 5.34 -13.07
N LYS A 302 11.11 4.14 -13.64
CA LYS A 302 10.63 3.89 -15.02
C LYS A 302 9.16 4.26 -15.21
N TYR A 303 8.30 3.88 -14.27
CA TYR A 303 6.85 4.03 -14.41
C TYR A 303 6.24 5.05 -13.46
N THR A 304 6.84 5.33 -12.32
CA THR A 304 6.34 6.29 -11.35
C THR A 304 7.49 6.95 -10.62
N ASP A 305 7.41 8.25 -10.39
CA ASP A 305 8.39 8.97 -9.60
C ASP A 305 8.04 8.87 -8.12
N VAL A 306 9.05 8.75 -7.26
CA VAL A 306 8.89 8.68 -5.80
C VAL A 306 9.43 9.95 -5.19
N TYR A 307 8.62 10.60 -4.36
CA TYR A 307 8.98 11.88 -3.74
C TYR A 307 9.47 11.68 -2.31
N LEU A 308 10.51 12.42 -1.96
CA LEU A 308 10.99 12.64 -0.61
C LEU A 308 10.62 14.06 -0.21
N THR A 309 9.91 14.23 0.90
CA THR A 309 9.56 15.55 1.43
C THR A 309 9.98 15.65 2.89
N ALA A 310 10.82 16.62 3.23
CA ALA A 310 11.23 16.84 4.59
C ALA A 310 10.04 17.25 5.49
N ILE A 311 10.03 16.75 6.70
CA ILE A 311 9.10 17.14 7.75
C ILE A 311 9.87 17.96 8.79
N ARG A 312 9.39 19.18 9.02
CA ARG A 312 10.04 20.14 9.91
C ARG A 312 9.18 20.41 11.15
N ASP A 313 9.83 20.68 12.26
CA ASP A 313 9.21 21.12 13.51
C ASP A 313 8.84 22.61 13.46
N GLU A 314 8.35 23.14 14.59
CA GLU A 314 7.95 24.55 14.74
C GLU A 314 9.13 25.52 14.60
N ASP A 315 10.36 25.07 14.90
CA ASP A 315 11.60 25.84 14.74
C ASP A 315 12.18 25.73 13.32
N GLY A 316 11.53 24.99 12.44
CA GLY A 316 11.92 24.80 11.05
C GLY A 316 13.00 23.73 10.85
N LYS A 317 13.37 22.97 11.89
CA LYS A 317 14.37 21.90 11.83
C LYS A 317 13.77 20.61 11.26
N VAL A 318 14.50 19.96 10.34
CA VAL A 318 14.10 18.67 9.79
C VAL A 318 14.27 17.56 10.84
N PHE A 319 13.18 16.90 11.21
CA PHE A 319 13.16 15.78 12.16
C PHE A 319 12.68 14.46 11.57
N ALA A 320 12.11 14.47 10.37
CA ALA A 320 11.69 13.30 9.63
C ALA A 320 11.60 13.62 8.13
N ALA A 321 11.43 12.59 7.32
CA ALA A 321 11.08 12.73 5.91
C ALA A 321 9.94 11.79 5.53
N HIS A 322 9.03 12.25 4.68
CA HIS A 322 8.06 11.41 4.00
C HIS A 322 8.68 10.92 2.69
N TYR A 323 8.83 9.61 2.52
CA TYR A 323 9.33 8.99 1.30
C TYR A 323 8.37 7.90 0.82
N GLY A 324 7.90 8.03 -0.40
CA GLY A 324 6.85 7.16 -0.93
C GLY A 324 5.55 7.31 -0.15
N SER A 325 5.16 6.31 0.62
CA SER A 325 3.93 6.30 1.44
C SER A 325 4.20 6.31 2.95
N ARG A 326 5.46 6.39 3.39
CA ARG A 326 5.84 6.27 4.80
C ARG A 326 6.60 7.47 5.32
N ILE A 327 6.54 7.67 6.61
CA ILE A 327 7.36 8.64 7.32
C ILE A 327 8.56 7.92 7.93
N PHE A 328 9.73 8.51 7.72
CA PHE A 328 11.02 8.07 8.22
C PHE A 328 11.52 9.12 9.22
N PRO A 329 11.46 8.87 10.53
CA PRO A 329 12.15 9.70 11.52
C PRO A 329 13.63 9.81 11.22
N LYS A 330 14.19 11.00 11.46
CA LYS A 330 15.62 11.26 11.38
C LYS A 330 16.27 10.87 12.69
N GLU A 331 17.41 10.14 12.63
CA GLU A 331 18.20 9.77 13.78
C GLU A 331 19.10 10.91 14.30
#